data_0004a57cc0e294b5671cb07d306b42cb
#
_entry.id   0004a57cc0e294b5671cb07d306b42cb
#
_cell.length_a   1.000
_cell.length_b   1.000
_cell.length_c   1.000
_cell.angle_alpha   90.00
_cell.angle_beta   90.00
_cell.angle_gamma   90.00
#
_symmetry.space_group_name_H-M   'P 1'
#
loop_
_entity.id
_entity.type
_entity.pdbx_description
1 polymer ?
#
loop_
_entity_poly.entity_id
_entity_poly.type
_entity_poly.pdbx_seq_one_letter_code
_entity_poly.pdbx_strand_id
1 'polypeptide(L)'
;MNLEGKILGNRYEILEKVGNGGMATVYKATDLVLKRYVAVKILRDEFTTDEEFIKRFETEAQSAARLVHANIVSIFDVGVDNGIYYIVMELIQGKTLKEIIVEERGPLPWKWSVNVAIQIASALEMAHKNNIIHRDIKPHNIIITEDGVAKVTDFGIAKAVSNSTITAFGTTIGSVH
;
A
#
# COMPACT_ATOMS: atom_id res chain seq x y z
N MET A 1 7.51 -18.04 -5.51
CA MET A 1 8.01 -18.72 -4.27
C MET A 1 6.86 -18.89 -3.30
N ASN A 2 6.67 -20.07 -2.70
CA ASN A 2 5.74 -20.21 -1.58
C ASN A 2 6.49 -19.85 -0.29
N LEU A 3 6.01 -18.85 0.44
CA LEU A 3 6.63 -18.34 1.66
C LEU A 3 5.86 -18.72 2.93
N GLU A 4 4.74 -19.42 2.80
CA GLU A 4 3.93 -19.85 3.95
C GLU A 4 4.73 -20.74 4.91
N GLY A 5 4.66 -20.45 6.19
CA GLY A 5 5.45 -21.09 7.25
C GLY A 5 6.87 -20.53 7.42
N LYS A 6 7.35 -19.64 6.53
CA LYS A 6 8.67 -19.04 6.67
C LYS A 6 8.64 -17.90 7.70
N ILE A 7 9.72 -17.78 8.49
CA ILE A 7 9.89 -16.68 9.44
C ILE A 7 10.91 -15.70 8.87
N LEU A 8 10.49 -14.49 8.60
CA LEU A 8 11.35 -13.39 8.13
C LEU A 8 11.89 -12.60 9.32
N GLY A 9 13.18 -12.25 9.26
CA GLY A 9 13.86 -11.46 10.29
C GLY A 9 13.78 -12.09 11.67
N ASN A 10 13.64 -13.41 11.79
CA ASN A 10 13.41 -14.15 13.05
C ASN A 10 12.19 -13.65 13.85
N ARG A 11 11.23 -12.98 13.20
CA ARG A 11 10.12 -12.33 13.88
C ARG A 11 8.77 -12.50 13.21
N TYR A 12 8.70 -12.48 11.89
CA TYR A 12 7.44 -12.44 11.15
C TYR A 12 7.17 -13.78 10.49
N GLU A 13 6.29 -14.59 11.08
CA GLU A 13 5.85 -15.87 10.52
C GLU A 13 4.78 -15.64 9.46
N ILE A 14 5.10 -16.00 8.22
CA ILE A 14 4.19 -15.86 7.07
C ILE A 14 3.11 -16.94 7.14
N LEU A 15 1.84 -16.53 7.13
CA LEU A 15 0.70 -17.45 7.24
C LEU A 15 0.09 -17.74 5.88
N GLU A 16 -0.48 -16.72 5.23
CA GLU A 16 -1.22 -16.89 3.98
C GLU A 16 -1.09 -15.65 3.09
N LYS A 17 -1.22 -15.85 1.79
CA LYS A 17 -1.24 -14.76 0.83
C LYS A 17 -2.60 -14.07 0.84
N VAL A 18 -2.62 -12.73 1.01
CA VAL A 18 -3.85 -11.94 1.06
C VAL A 18 -4.00 -10.95 -0.08
N GLY A 19 -2.93 -10.65 -0.81
CA GLY A 19 -2.97 -9.72 -1.94
C GLY A 19 -1.85 -9.94 -2.95
N ASN A 20 -2.09 -9.46 -4.18
CA ASN A 20 -1.12 -9.55 -5.26
C ASN A 20 -1.07 -8.22 -6.02
N GLY A 21 0.04 -7.50 -5.90
CA GLY A 21 0.29 -6.26 -6.64
C GLY A 21 1.24 -6.48 -7.81
N GLY A 22 1.50 -5.43 -8.58
CA GLY A 22 2.38 -5.48 -9.73
C GLY A 22 3.81 -5.91 -9.39
N MET A 23 4.44 -5.30 -8.39
CA MET A 23 5.82 -5.57 -8.00
C MET A 23 5.99 -6.26 -6.65
N ALA A 24 4.94 -6.42 -5.89
CA ALA A 24 4.98 -7.03 -4.56
C ALA A 24 3.76 -7.91 -4.31
N THR A 25 3.93 -8.88 -3.42
CA THR A 25 2.87 -9.73 -2.92
C THR A 25 2.67 -9.44 -1.44
N VAL A 26 1.43 -9.38 -0.98
CA VAL A 26 1.07 -9.12 0.43
C VAL A 26 0.63 -10.40 1.09
N TYR A 27 1.21 -10.68 2.24
CA TYR A 27 0.88 -11.82 3.09
C TYR A 27 0.35 -11.36 4.43
N LYS A 28 -0.55 -12.13 5.01
CA LYS A 28 -0.83 -12.08 6.44
C LYS A 28 0.28 -12.81 7.17
N ALA A 29 0.75 -12.26 8.29
CA ALA A 29 1.79 -12.84 9.10
C ALA A 29 1.52 -12.62 10.59
N THR A 30 2.21 -13.41 11.44
CA THR A 30 2.25 -13.19 12.88
C THR A 30 3.55 -12.51 13.27
N ASP A 31 3.46 -11.37 13.95
CA ASP A 31 4.58 -10.79 14.70
C ASP A 31 4.77 -11.62 15.98
N LEU A 32 5.76 -12.51 16.01
CA LEU A 32 6.02 -13.45 17.11
C LEU A 32 6.43 -12.74 18.41
N VAL A 33 6.98 -11.51 18.30
CA VAL A 33 7.40 -10.71 19.46
C VAL A 33 6.20 -10.02 20.09
N LEU A 34 5.40 -9.31 19.30
CA LEU A 34 4.24 -8.57 19.80
C LEU A 34 2.95 -9.41 19.82
N LYS A 35 2.99 -10.67 19.35
CA LYS A 35 1.88 -11.63 19.31
C LYS A 35 0.61 -11.04 18.67
N ARG A 36 0.78 -10.41 17.50
CA ARG A 36 -0.30 -9.79 16.73
C ARG A 36 -0.21 -10.17 15.25
N TYR A 37 -1.31 -10.07 14.56
CA TYR A 37 -1.30 -10.18 13.10
C TYR A 37 -0.84 -8.88 12.45
N VAL A 38 -0.09 -9.02 11.36
CA VAL A 38 0.42 -7.94 10.52
C VAL A 38 0.26 -8.30 9.06
N ALA A 39 0.31 -7.30 8.19
CA ALA A 39 0.50 -7.51 6.76
C ALA A 39 1.98 -7.37 6.43
N VAL A 40 2.50 -8.29 5.62
CA VAL A 40 3.89 -8.26 5.14
C VAL A 40 3.87 -8.17 3.62
N LYS A 41 4.32 -7.03 3.10
CA LYS A 41 4.46 -6.77 1.67
C LYS A 41 5.86 -7.18 1.25
N ILE A 42 5.96 -8.13 0.34
CA ILE A 42 7.22 -8.74 -0.10
C ILE A 42 7.46 -8.39 -1.56
N LEU A 43 8.65 -7.86 -1.86
CA LEU A 43 9.08 -7.60 -3.23
C LEU A 43 9.21 -8.92 -3.99
N ARG A 44 8.65 -8.99 -5.21
CA ARG A 44 8.70 -10.22 -6.01
C ARG A 44 10.10 -10.49 -6.51
N ASP A 45 10.49 -11.77 -6.59
CA ASP A 45 11.84 -12.22 -6.94
C ASP A 45 12.35 -11.61 -8.26
N GLU A 46 11.47 -11.39 -9.23
CA GLU A 46 11.82 -10.81 -10.54
C GLU A 46 12.33 -9.36 -10.45
N PHE A 47 12.07 -8.65 -9.33
CA PHE A 47 12.50 -7.27 -9.09
C PHE A 47 13.65 -7.16 -8.09
N THR A 48 14.08 -8.26 -7.46
CA THR A 48 15.13 -8.24 -6.42
C THR A 48 16.55 -8.06 -6.98
N THR A 49 16.72 -8.16 -8.29
CA THR A 49 17.99 -7.89 -8.99
C THR A 49 18.07 -6.47 -9.56
N ASP A 50 17.00 -5.73 -9.53
CA ASP A 50 16.91 -4.36 -10.05
C ASP A 50 17.00 -3.34 -8.92
N GLU A 51 18.14 -2.66 -8.81
CA GLU A 51 18.41 -1.67 -7.75
C GLU A 51 17.38 -0.53 -7.75
N GLU A 52 16.80 -0.18 -8.89
CA GLU A 52 15.78 0.88 -8.96
C GLU A 52 14.48 0.44 -8.30
N PHE A 53 14.05 -0.80 -8.50
CA PHE A 53 12.86 -1.33 -7.83
C PHE A 53 13.08 -1.49 -6.33
N ILE A 54 14.24 -1.98 -5.90
CA ILE A 54 14.60 -2.09 -4.48
C ILE A 54 14.55 -0.71 -3.83
N LYS A 55 15.22 0.27 -4.42
CA LYS A 55 15.25 1.65 -3.90
C LYS A 55 13.86 2.28 -3.82
N ARG A 56 13.00 2.04 -4.81
CA ARG A 56 11.61 2.50 -4.79
C ARG A 56 10.84 1.87 -3.64
N PHE A 57 10.97 0.57 -3.46
CA PHE A 57 10.32 -0.18 -2.40
C PHE A 57 10.73 0.32 -1.01
N GLU A 58 12.02 0.55 -0.78
CA GLU A 58 12.54 1.13 0.46
C GLU A 58 12.10 2.58 0.68
N THR A 59 12.10 3.41 -0.38
CA THR A 59 11.67 4.80 -0.30
C THR A 59 10.19 4.91 0.04
N GLU A 60 9.35 4.04 -0.49
CA GLU A 60 7.92 3.93 -0.14
C GLU A 60 7.77 3.70 1.36
N ALA A 61 8.44 2.68 1.87
CA ALA A 61 8.38 2.33 3.28
C ALA A 61 8.84 3.49 4.18
N GLN A 62 9.97 4.11 3.87
CA GLN A 62 10.51 5.24 4.63
C GLN A 62 9.59 6.46 4.63
N SER A 63 8.94 6.73 3.49
CA SER A 63 8.01 7.85 3.36
C SER A 63 6.74 7.60 4.18
N ALA A 64 6.14 6.42 4.04
CA ALA A 64 4.92 6.07 4.75
C ALA A 64 5.13 5.86 6.25
N ALA A 65 6.31 5.41 6.69
CA ALA A 65 6.63 5.20 8.12
C ALA A 65 6.56 6.49 8.97
N ARG A 66 6.66 7.66 8.33
CA ARG A 66 6.51 8.96 9.01
C ARG A 66 5.06 9.40 9.20
N LEU A 67 4.13 8.74 8.53
CA LEU A 67 2.73 9.11 8.54
C LEU A 67 1.96 8.30 9.58
N VAL A 68 1.47 8.98 10.62
CA VAL A 68 0.61 8.39 11.64
C VAL A 68 -0.74 9.08 11.57
N HIS A 69 -1.76 8.38 11.03
CA HIS A 69 -3.09 8.92 10.84
C HIS A 69 -4.13 7.79 10.76
N ALA A 70 -5.35 8.02 11.28
CA ALA A 70 -6.42 7.03 11.29
C ALA A 70 -6.79 6.52 9.88
N ASN A 71 -6.65 7.36 8.87
CA ASN A 71 -6.98 7.04 7.48
C ASN A 71 -5.75 6.69 6.61
N ILE A 72 -4.62 6.36 7.22
CA ILE A 72 -3.39 5.88 6.54
C ILE A 72 -3.01 4.53 7.12
N VAL A 73 -2.62 3.58 6.27
CA VAL A 73 -2.08 2.29 6.72
C VAL A 73 -0.71 2.52 7.35
N SER A 74 -0.56 2.11 8.61
CA SER A 74 0.68 2.31 9.37
C SER A 74 1.76 1.31 8.93
N ILE A 75 2.99 1.78 8.71
CA ILE A 75 4.18 0.96 8.53
C ILE A 75 4.81 0.70 9.90
N PHE A 76 5.13 -0.56 10.19
CA PHE A 76 5.70 -0.97 11.47
C PHE A 76 7.19 -1.29 11.38
N ASP A 77 7.63 -1.87 10.25
CA ASP A 77 9.01 -2.32 10.09
C ASP A 77 9.38 -2.49 8.62
N VAL A 78 10.66 -2.51 8.31
CA VAL A 78 11.22 -2.78 6.99
C VAL A 78 12.44 -3.66 7.16
N GLY A 79 12.60 -4.66 6.33
CA GLY A 79 13.74 -5.57 6.44
C GLY A 79 14.12 -6.27 5.15
N VAL A 80 15.27 -6.92 5.24
CA VAL A 80 15.79 -7.82 4.22
C VAL A 80 16.23 -9.11 4.92
N ASP A 81 15.76 -10.25 4.45
CA ASP A 81 16.15 -11.55 4.97
C ASP A 81 16.45 -12.51 3.81
N ASN A 82 17.72 -12.96 3.71
CA ASN A 82 18.19 -13.85 2.63
C ASN A 82 17.78 -13.38 1.22
N GLY A 83 17.91 -12.07 0.94
CA GLY A 83 17.55 -11.46 -0.34
C GLY A 83 16.05 -11.20 -0.52
N ILE A 84 15.23 -11.48 0.47
CA ILE A 84 13.79 -11.16 0.48
C ILE A 84 13.61 -9.78 1.11
N TYR A 85 13.21 -8.79 0.32
CA TYR A 85 12.88 -7.44 0.77
C TYR A 85 11.43 -7.39 1.20
N TYR A 86 11.16 -6.89 2.42
CA TYR A 86 9.82 -6.85 2.96
C TYR A 86 9.51 -5.58 3.76
N ILE A 87 8.24 -5.20 3.76
CA ILE A 87 7.67 -4.12 4.57
C ILE A 87 6.59 -4.73 5.45
N VAL A 88 6.65 -4.46 6.75
CA VAL A 88 5.64 -4.89 7.73
C VAL A 88 4.71 -3.72 8.02
N MET A 89 3.41 -3.95 7.92
CA MET A 89 2.41 -2.92 8.08
C MET A 89 1.15 -3.41 8.79
N GLU A 90 0.29 -2.49 9.12
CA GLU A 90 -1.02 -2.75 9.69
C GLU A 90 -1.82 -3.70 8.78
N LEU A 91 -2.33 -4.80 9.36
CA LEU A 91 -3.26 -5.68 8.66
C LEU A 91 -4.67 -5.10 8.76
N ILE A 92 -5.22 -4.69 7.63
CA ILE A 92 -6.57 -4.13 7.56
C ILE A 92 -7.55 -5.24 7.17
N GLN A 93 -8.57 -5.44 8.02
CA GLN A 93 -9.72 -6.29 7.70
C GLN A 93 -10.76 -5.43 6.98
N GLY A 94 -10.99 -5.70 5.70
CA GLY A 94 -11.89 -4.90 4.88
C GLY A 94 -11.76 -5.23 3.40
N LYS A 95 -12.46 -4.45 2.57
CA LYS A 95 -12.42 -4.55 1.11
C LYS A 95 -11.80 -3.29 0.51
N THR A 96 -11.14 -3.44 -0.62
CA THR A 96 -10.74 -2.25 -1.39
C THR A 96 -11.99 -1.51 -1.89
N LEU A 97 -11.88 -0.21 -2.01
CA LEU A 97 -12.96 0.60 -2.61
C LEU A 97 -13.30 0.13 -4.03
N LYS A 98 -12.30 -0.43 -4.76
CA LYS A 98 -12.54 -1.03 -6.07
C LYS A 98 -13.46 -2.25 -6.00
N GLU A 99 -13.24 -3.15 -5.05
CA GLU A 99 -14.11 -4.32 -4.83
C GLU A 99 -15.53 -3.89 -4.49
N ILE A 100 -15.69 -2.92 -3.60
CA ILE A 100 -17.00 -2.37 -3.22
C ILE A 100 -17.74 -1.79 -4.45
N ILE A 101 -17.05 -0.99 -5.27
CA ILE A 101 -17.63 -0.41 -6.50
C ILE A 101 -18.09 -1.50 -7.48
N VAL A 102 -17.32 -2.58 -7.61
CA VAL A 102 -17.66 -3.68 -8.52
C VAL A 102 -18.84 -4.51 -8.00
N GLU A 103 -18.88 -4.76 -6.69
CA GLU A 103 -19.94 -5.54 -6.06
C GLU A 103 -21.32 -4.85 -6.07
N GLU A 104 -21.34 -3.53 -5.89
CA GLU A 104 -22.60 -2.75 -5.82
C GLU A 104 -23.37 -2.68 -7.15
N ARG A 105 -22.72 -2.95 -8.27
CA ARG A 105 -23.34 -2.93 -9.62
C ARG A 105 -24.15 -1.66 -9.97
N GLY A 106 -23.93 -0.56 -9.23
CA GLY A 106 -24.65 0.69 -9.39
C GLY A 106 -23.97 1.85 -8.67
N PRO A 107 -24.56 3.05 -8.66
CA PRO A 107 -23.99 4.20 -7.96
C PRO A 107 -24.05 3.98 -6.45
N LEU A 108 -22.89 4.22 -5.79
CA LEU A 108 -22.79 4.20 -4.34
C LEU A 108 -23.66 5.33 -3.73
N PRO A 109 -24.22 5.15 -2.50
CA PRO A 109 -24.96 6.19 -1.80
C PRO A 109 -24.10 7.46 -1.66
N TRP A 110 -24.62 8.60 -2.07
CA TRP A 110 -23.84 9.85 -2.10
C TRP A 110 -23.30 10.27 -0.73
N LYS A 111 -24.08 10.08 0.35
CA LYS A 111 -23.66 10.40 1.72
C LYS A 111 -22.44 9.57 2.15
N TRP A 112 -22.47 8.28 1.83
CA TRP A 112 -21.36 7.37 2.08
C TRP A 112 -20.13 7.77 1.27
N SER A 113 -20.30 8.07 -0.03
CA SER A 113 -19.22 8.50 -0.91
C SER A 113 -18.56 9.79 -0.44
N VAL A 114 -19.33 10.76 0.01
CA VAL A 114 -18.80 12.00 0.59
C VAL A 114 -18.03 11.73 1.88
N ASN A 115 -18.53 10.85 2.76
CA ASN A 115 -17.82 10.50 3.99
C ASN A 115 -16.45 9.84 3.67
N VAL A 116 -16.41 8.89 2.75
CA VAL A 116 -15.15 8.26 2.30
C VAL A 116 -14.21 9.30 1.70
N ALA A 117 -14.71 10.22 0.87
CA ALA A 117 -13.91 11.28 0.27
C ALA A 117 -13.28 12.22 1.33
N ILE A 118 -14.03 12.56 2.39
CA ILE A 118 -13.53 13.37 3.51
C ILE A 118 -12.38 12.64 4.23
N GLN A 119 -12.51 11.34 4.48
CA GLN A 119 -11.48 10.55 5.13
C GLN A 119 -10.21 10.47 4.28
N ILE A 120 -10.34 10.26 2.97
CA ILE A 120 -9.20 10.26 2.03
C ILE A 120 -8.53 11.64 2.01
N ALA A 121 -9.30 12.71 1.94
CA ALA A 121 -8.78 14.08 1.95
C ALA A 121 -7.99 14.37 3.23
N SER A 122 -8.47 13.91 4.38
CA SER A 122 -7.77 14.02 5.67
C SER A 122 -6.43 13.28 5.68
N ALA A 123 -6.38 12.07 5.11
CA ALA A 123 -5.14 11.31 4.93
C ALA A 123 -4.14 12.07 4.05
N LEU A 124 -4.61 12.61 2.93
CA LEU A 124 -3.77 13.36 1.98
C LEU A 124 -3.29 14.69 2.57
N GLU A 125 -4.11 15.37 3.36
CA GLU A 125 -3.71 16.57 4.09
C GLU A 125 -2.53 16.29 5.02
N MET A 126 -2.59 15.18 5.79
CA MET A 126 -1.50 14.75 6.66
C MET A 126 -0.23 14.46 5.86
N ALA A 127 -0.35 13.74 4.74
CA ALA A 127 0.79 13.44 3.88
C ALA A 127 1.43 14.71 3.30
N HIS A 128 0.62 15.63 2.79
CA HIS A 128 1.08 16.89 2.19
C HIS A 128 1.76 17.81 3.22
N LYS A 129 1.25 17.87 4.45
CA LYS A 129 1.91 18.58 5.56
C LYS A 129 3.32 18.03 5.88
N ASN A 130 3.55 16.75 5.56
CA ASN A 130 4.86 16.10 5.69
C ASN A 130 5.66 16.06 4.38
N ASN A 131 5.27 16.85 3.37
CA ASN A 131 5.89 16.92 2.03
C ASN A 131 5.87 15.57 1.28
N ILE A 132 4.88 14.73 1.55
CA ILE A 132 4.70 13.43 0.89
C ILE A 132 3.49 13.51 -0.03
N ILE A 133 3.70 13.23 -1.32
CA ILE A 133 2.65 13.16 -2.33
C ILE A 133 2.42 11.69 -2.68
N HIS A 134 1.17 11.23 -2.64
CA HIS A 134 0.81 9.84 -2.89
C HIS A 134 1.07 9.40 -4.34
N ARG A 135 0.74 10.23 -5.33
CA ARG A 135 0.94 10.06 -6.79
C ARG A 135 0.12 8.95 -7.48
N ASP A 136 -0.54 8.07 -6.74
CA ASP A 136 -1.35 6.97 -7.31
C ASP A 136 -2.64 6.75 -6.50
N ILE A 137 -3.40 7.83 -6.21
CA ILE A 137 -4.71 7.70 -5.55
C ILE A 137 -5.71 7.08 -6.53
N LYS A 138 -6.21 5.90 -6.16
CA LYS A 138 -7.22 5.14 -6.92
C LYS A 138 -7.96 4.18 -6.00
N PRO A 139 -9.15 3.67 -6.40
CA PRO A 139 -9.95 2.79 -5.55
C PRO A 139 -9.24 1.50 -5.10
N HIS A 140 -8.23 1.03 -5.82
CA HIS A 140 -7.42 -0.13 -5.44
C HIS A 140 -6.52 0.14 -4.21
N ASN A 141 -6.12 1.40 -3.99
CA ASN A 141 -5.21 1.82 -2.92
C ASN A 141 -5.97 2.41 -1.73
N ILE A 142 -7.26 2.13 -1.62
CA ILE A 142 -8.11 2.54 -0.50
C ILE A 142 -8.83 1.31 0.01
N ILE A 143 -8.62 0.97 1.28
CA ILE A 143 -9.29 -0.14 1.95
C ILE A 143 -10.36 0.44 2.87
N ILE A 144 -11.57 -0.09 2.80
CA ILE A 144 -12.68 0.27 3.68
C ILE A 144 -12.86 -0.85 4.68
N THR A 145 -12.73 -0.54 5.97
CA THR A 145 -12.96 -1.49 7.05
C THR A 145 -14.45 -1.79 7.21
N GLU A 146 -14.79 -2.85 7.95
CA GLU A 146 -16.18 -3.19 8.27
C GLU A 146 -16.90 -2.05 9.02
N ASP A 147 -16.16 -1.27 9.82
CA ASP A 147 -16.67 -0.09 10.54
C ASP A 147 -16.78 1.17 9.65
N GLY A 148 -16.49 1.07 8.35
CA GLY A 148 -16.58 2.19 7.41
C GLY A 148 -15.40 3.18 7.45
N VAL A 149 -14.28 2.80 8.06
CA VAL A 149 -13.05 3.60 8.05
C VAL A 149 -12.31 3.41 6.75
N ALA A 150 -12.03 4.49 6.02
CA ALA A 150 -11.20 4.47 4.83
C ALA A 150 -9.71 4.56 5.22
N LYS A 151 -8.92 3.63 4.71
CA LYS A 151 -7.45 3.57 4.91
C LYS A 151 -6.75 3.67 3.57
N VAL A 152 -5.94 4.71 3.39
CA VAL A 152 -5.09 4.88 2.21
C VAL A 152 -3.82 4.07 2.38
N THR A 153 -3.47 3.26 1.39
CA THR A 153 -2.28 2.42 1.34
C THR A 153 -1.40 2.78 0.14
N ASP A 154 -0.19 2.25 0.09
CA ASP A 154 0.74 2.40 -1.03
C ASP A 154 1.18 3.85 -1.30
N PHE A 155 1.50 4.59 -0.22
CA PHE A 155 2.13 5.91 -0.32
C PHE A 155 3.51 5.79 -0.99
N GLY A 156 3.69 6.46 -2.10
CA GLY A 156 5.01 6.67 -2.69
C GLY A 156 5.51 5.58 -3.63
N ILE A 157 4.71 4.56 -3.99
CA ILE A 157 5.04 3.73 -5.16
C ILE A 157 4.95 4.62 -6.40
N ALA A 158 5.82 5.59 -6.45
CA ALA A 158 5.86 6.53 -7.52
C ALA A 158 6.09 5.80 -8.83
N LYS A 159 5.27 6.06 -9.79
CA LYS A 159 5.77 6.36 -11.11
C LYS A 159 6.94 7.37 -10.95
N ALA A 160 8.16 6.92 -10.78
CA ALA A 160 9.27 7.63 -11.33
C ALA A 160 9.04 7.52 -12.85
N VAL A 161 8.23 8.44 -13.36
CA VAL A 161 8.31 8.81 -14.75
C VAL A 161 9.78 9.19 -14.91
N SER A 162 10.50 8.38 -15.66
CA SER A 162 11.84 8.74 -16.11
C SER A 162 11.79 10.18 -16.56
N ASN A 163 12.60 11.04 -15.95
CA ASN A 163 12.76 12.45 -16.31
C ASN A 163 13.27 12.66 -17.77
N SER A 164 13.29 11.61 -18.55
CA SER A 164 13.73 11.59 -19.95
C SER A 164 12.59 11.72 -20.97
N THR A 165 11.31 11.89 -20.54
CA THR A 165 10.19 12.01 -21.50
C THR A 165 9.22 13.16 -21.19
N ILE A 166 9.62 14.16 -20.40
CA ILE A 166 8.80 15.35 -20.15
C ILE A 166 9.19 16.51 -21.10
N THR A 167 9.58 16.23 -22.32
CA THR A 167 9.82 17.27 -23.33
C THR A 167 9.09 17.06 -24.64
N ALA A 168 8.00 16.31 -24.65
CA ALA A 168 7.08 16.37 -25.79
C ALA A 168 5.68 15.94 -25.37
N PHE A 169 4.74 16.84 -25.58
CA PHE A 169 3.29 16.68 -25.51
C PHE A 169 2.67 16.89 -24.11
N GLY A 170 2.05 18.06 -24.02
CA GLY A 170 0.98 18.31 -23.07
C GLY A 170 -0.13 17.29 -23.26
N THR A 171 -0.28 16.40 -22.30
CA THR A 171 -1.42 15.50 -22.21
C THR A 171 -1.75 15.23 -20.76
N THR A 172 -2.91 15.71 -20.42
CA THR A 172 -3.89 15.27 -19.42
C THR A 172 -3.37 14.34 -18.33
N ILE A 173 -3.26 14.87 -17.13
CA ILE A 173 -3.13 14.14 -15.88
C ILE A 173 -4.49 13.48 -15.61
N GLY A 174 -4.57 12.20 -15.76
CA GLY A 174 -5.76 11.41 -15.46
C GLY A 174 -5.69 10.05 -16.14
N SER A 175 -5.76 8.98 -15.35
CA SER A 175 -5.96 7.63 -15.88
C SER A 175 -7.39 7.55 -16.40
N VAL A 176 -7.57 7.54 -17.71
CA VAL A 176 -8.86 7.24 -18.35
C VAL A 176 -8.92 5.74 -18.54
N HIS A 177 -9.67 5.08 -17.69
CA HIS A 177 -10.45 3.85 -17.97
C HIS A 177 -11.54 3.68 -16.92
#